data_803d535ae6aa88709be0870427187b68
#
_entry.id   803d535ae6aa88709be0870427187b68
#
_cell.length_a   1.000
_cell.length_b   1.000
_cell.length_c   1.000
_cell.angle_alpha   90.00
_cell.angle_beta   90.00
_cell.angle_gamma   90.00
#
_symmetry.space_group_name_H-M   'P 1'
#
loop_
_entity.id
_entity.type
_entity.pdbx_description
1 polymer ?
#
loop_
_entity_poly.entity_id
_entity_poly.type
_entity_poly.pdbx_seq_one_letter_code
_entity_poly.pdbx_strand_id
1 'polypeptide(L)'
;YKTVQSSNEIVIVNNGTIYVNDRVFSINNLEELDQAIFELENNGNSFILSAESNSLHVWVITVMDILNKYGFNEVQIRTIEK
;
A
#
# COMPACT_ATOMS: atom_id res chain seq x y z
N TYR A 1 20.56 -17.84 -0.39
CA TYR A 1 20.42 -16.88 -0.28
C TYR A 1 19.31 -16.33 0.04
N LYS A 2 19.04 -16.04 0.53
CA LYS A 2 18.14 -15.55 0.88
C LYS A 2 17.81 -14.47 0.83
N THR A 3 17.53 -14.53 0.39
CA THR A 3 17.33 -13.13 0.34
C THR A 3 16.23 -12.70 1.20
N VAL A 4 16.45 -11.75 1.97
CA VAL A 4 15.41 -11.27 2.84
C VAL A 4 14.72 -10.10 2.19
N GLN A 5 13.44 -10.21 2.00
CA GLN A 5 12.66 -9.13 1.47
C GLN A 5 12.02 -8.38 2.59
N SER A 6 12.42 -7.17 2.75
CA SER A 6 11.83 -6.33 3.76
C SER A 6 10.78 -5.37 3.20
N SER A 7 10.51 -5.47 1.91
CA SER A 7 9.52 -4.62 1.28
C SER A 7 8.12 -5.11 1.57
N ASN A 8 7.23 -4.18 1.79
CA ASN A 8 5.81 -4.45 1.94
C ASN A 8 5.12 -4.06 0.66
N GLU A 9 4.11 -4.80 0.28
CA GLU A 9 3.44 -4.55 -0.98
C GLU A 9 1.99 -4.15 -0.74
N ILE A 10 1.57 -3.07 -1.40
CA ILE A 10 0.20 -2.62 -1.36
C ILE A 10 -0.30 -2.59 -2.80
N VAL A 11 -1.45 -3.22 -3.04
CA VAL A 11 -2.05 -3.28 -4.37
C VAL A 11 -3.42 -2.65 -4.31
N ILE A 12 -3.66 -1.67 -5.17
CA ILE A 12 -4.95 -1.01 -5.29
C ILE A 12 -5.60 -1.47 -6.57
N VAL A 13 -6.77 -2.08 -6.47
CA VAL A 13 -7.49 -2.54 -7.65
C VAL A 13 -8.65 -1.58 -7.94
N ASN A 14 -9.18 -1.71 -9.15
CA ASN A 14 -10.09 -0.70 -9.68
C ASN A 14 -11.47 -0.67 -9.02
N ASN A 15 -11.78 -1.65 -8.19
CA ASN A 15 -13.07 -1.66 -7.50
C ASN A 15 -12.97 -1.12 -6.07
N GLY A 16 -11.80 -0.58 -5.70
CA GLY A 16 -11.64 -0.01 -4.38
C GLY A 16 -11.09 -0.96 -3.35
N THR A 17 -10.70 -2.15 -3.75
CA THR A 17 -10.09 -3.11 -2.83
C THR A 17 -8.60 -2.83 -2.74
N ILE A 18 -8.07 -2.88 -1.53
CA ILE A 18 -6.65 -2.63 -1.29
C ILE A 18 -6.08 -3.85 -0.59
N TYR A 19 -5.03 -4.39 -1.17
CA TYR A 19 -4.34 -5.52 -0.56
C TYR A 19 -3.05 -5.03 0.06
N VAL A 20 -2.84 -5.37 1.32
CA VAL A 20 -1.61 -5.04 2.03
C VAL A 20 -0.99 -6.36 2.42
N ASN A 21 0.03 -6.76 1.68
CA ASN A 21 0.63 -8.08 1.82
C ASN A 21 -0.45 -9.15 1.68
N ASP A 22 -0.79 -9.84 2.76
CA ASP A 22 -1.79 -10.90 2.74
C ASP A 22 -3.17 -10.45 3.17
N ARG A 23 -3.34 -9.18 3.51
CA ARG A 23 -4.59 -8.71 4.08
C ARG A 23 -5.37 -7.90 3.06
N VAL A 24 -6.67 -7.87 3.23
CA VAL A 24 -7.58 -7.21 2.30
C VAL A 24 -8.30 -6.08 3.02
N PHE A 25 -8.32 -4.92 2.39
CA PHE A 25 -8.99 -3.75 2.94
C PHE A 25 -9.82 -3.10 1.86
N SER A 26 -10.67 -2.17 2.27
CA SER A 26 -11.51 -1.43 1.34
C SER A 26 -11.16 0.04 1.42
N ILE A 27 -11.22 0.73 0.27
CA ILE A 27 -11.02 2.17 0.26
C ILE A 27 -12.08 2.88 1.09
N ASN A 28 -13.20 2.21 1.35
CA ASN A 28 -14.26 2.78 2.17
C ASN A 28 -14.03 2.60 3.66
N ASN A 29 -12.97 1.90 4.05
CA ASN A 29 -12.70 1.64 5.45
C ASN A 29 -11.25 1.95 5.72
N LEU A 30 -10.91 3.23 5.63
CA LEU A 30 -9.52 3.66 5.74
C LEU A 30 -8.96 3.53 7.14
N GLU A 31 -9.82 3.47 8.13
CA GLU A 31 -9.34 3.31 9.51
C GLU A 31 -8.63 1.98 9.69
N GLU A 32 -9.18 0.93 9.10
CA GLU A 32 -8.53 -0.37 9.21
C GLU A 32 -7.22 -0.39 8.44
N LEU A 33 -7.19 0.26 7.28
CA LEU A 33 -5.97 0.34 6.51
C LEU A 33 -4.91 1.11 7.27
N ASP A 34 -5.29 2.23 7.86
CA ASP A 34 -4.39 3.05 8.64
C ASP A 34 -3.78 2.23 9.78
N GLN A 35 -4.61 1.49 10.49
CA GLN A 35 -4.15 0.66 11.59
C GLN A 35 -3.18 -0.41 11.12
N ALA A 36 -3.48 -1.03 9.98
CA ALA A 36 -2.62 -2.08 9.46
C ALA A 36 -1.25 -1.51 9.09
N ILE A 37 -1.23 -0.33 8.48
CA ILE A 37 0.04 0.26 8.09
C ILE A 37 0.82 0.67 9.33
N PHE A 38 0.14 1.17 10.34
CA PHE A 38 0.81 1.51 11.59
C PHE A 38 1.51 0.29 12.18
N GLU A 39 0.86 -0.88 12.11
CA GLU A 39 1.45 -2.10 12.63
C GLU A 39 2.66 -2.55 11.85
N LEU A 40 2.79 -2.10 10.61
CA LEU A 40 3.92 -2.48 9.77
C LEU A 40 5.13 -1.58 9.97
N GLU A 41 5.03 -0.53 10.76
CA GLU A 41 6.11 0.45 10.80
C GLU A 41 7.41 -0.15 11.33
N ASN A 42 7.34 -1.27 12.05
CA ASN A 42 8.52 -1.93 12.58
C ASN A 42 8.98 -3.11 11.74
N ASN A 43 8.35 -3.34 10.60
CA ASN A 43 8.62 -4.54 9.81
C ASN A 43 9.35 -4.25 8.52
N GLY A 44 9.83 -3.05 8.37
CA GLY A 44 10.54 -2.69 7.16
C GLY A 44 10.19 -1.28 6.78
N ASN A 45 11.02 -0.69 5.94
CA ASN A 45 10.89 0.72 5.62
C ASN A 45 10.47 0.96 4.19
N SER A 46 10.37 -0.09 3.40
CA SER A 46 10.10 0.04 1.98
C SER A 46 8.72 -0.45 1.64
N PHE A 47 8.07 0.24 0.74
CA PHE A 47 6.78 -0.16 0.22
C PHE A 47 6.80 -0.17 -1.29
N ILE A 48 6.11 -1.12 -1.88
CA ILE A 48 5.83 -1.12 -3.30
C ILE A 48 4.33 -0.93 -3.44
N LEU A 49 3.95 0.19 -4.02
CA LEU A 49 2.55 0.54 -4.21
C LEU A 49 2.20 0.29 -5.65
N SER A 50 1.41 -0.73 -5.89
CA SER A 50 0.97 -1.10 -7.23
C SER A 50 -0.49 -0.73 -7.38
N ALA A 51 -0.82 -0.05 -8.46
CA ALA A 51 -2.19 0.36 -8.71
C ALA A 51 -2.58 -0.03 -10.11
N GLU A 52 -3.78 -0.56 -10.28
CA GLU A 52 -4.28 -0.85 -11.61
C GLU A 52 -4.46 0.44 -12.38
N SER A 53 -4.20 0.38 -13.68
CA SER A 53 -4.18 1.59 -14.49
C SER A 53 -5.53 2.30 -14.51
N ASN A 54 -6.61 1.58 -14.28
CA ASN A 54 -7.94 2.19 -14.26
C ASN A 54 -8.48 2.41 -12.86
N SER A 55 -7.63 2.32 -11.83
CA SER A 55 -8.06 2.70 -10.50
C SER A 55 -8.06 4.22 -10.39
N LEU A 56 -8.79 4.74 -9.40
CA LEU A 56 -8.86 6.18 -9.23
C LEU A 56 -7.57 6.70 -8.63
N HIS A 57 -7.07 7.77 -9.23
CA HIS A 57 -5.82 8.36 -8.79
C HIS A 57 -5.90 8.83 -7.33
N VAL A 58 -7.06 9.28 -6.90
CA VAL A 58 -7.20 9.76 -5.53
C VAL A 58 -6.96 8.66 -4.51
N TRP A 59 -7.22 7.41 -4.88
CA TRP A 59 -6.94 6.29 -3.97
C TRP A 59 -5.45 6.14 -3.74
N VAL A 60 -4.67 6.32 -4.79
CA VAL A 60 -3.21 6.25 -4.68
C VAL A 60 -2.71 7.34 -3.74
N ILE A 61 -3.21 8.55 -3.92
CA ILE A 61 -2.79 9.68 -3.09
C ILE A 61 -3.18 9.44 -1.64
N THR A 62 -4.38 8.89 -1.41
CA THR A 62 -4.84 8.63 -0.05
C THR A 62 -3.92 7.64 0.65
N VAL A 63 -3.55 6.56 -0.03
CA VAL A 63 -2.67 5.56 0.56
C VAL A 63 -1.29 6.17 0.82
N MET A 64 -0.80 6.96 -0.12
CA MET A 64 0.50 7.59 0.07
C MET A 64 0.52 8.55 1.25
N ASP A 65 -0.60 9.25 1.47
CA ASP A 65 -0.68 10.13 2.63
C ASP A 65 -0.57 9.35 3.93
N ILE A 66 -1.20 8.18 3.98
CA ILE A 66 -1.11 7.34 5.16
C ILE A 66 0.32 6.87 5.37
N LEU A 67 0.98 6.47 4.29
CA LEU A 67 2.36 6.02 4.40
C LEU A 67 3.28 7.15 4.88
N ASN A 68 3.08 8.35 4.36
CA ASN A 68 3.87 9.48 4.78
C ASN A 68 3.63 9.83 6.24
N LYS A 69 2.41 9.65 6.70
CA LYS A 69 2.07 9.98 8.07
C LYS A 69 2.90 9.16 9.05
N TYR A 70 3.24 7.94 8.67
CA TYR A 70 4.02 7.06 9.54
C TYR A 70 5.49 7.04 9.19
N GLY A 71 5.94 7.94 8.31
CA GLY A 71 7.36 8.09 8.06
C GLY A 71 7.95 7.14 7.05
N PHE A 72 7.13 6.47 6.27
CA PHE A 72 7.65 5.59 5.23
C PHE A 72 8.07 6.43 4.03
N ASN A 73 9.36 6.57 3.83
CA ASN A 73 9.90 7.45 2.80
C ASN A 73 10.22 6.73 1.50
N GLU A 74 10.39 5.43 1.56
CA GLU A 74 10.80 4.69 0.38
C GLU A 74 9.60 3.94 -0.17
N VAL A 75 8.86 4.61 -1.03
CA VAL A 75 7.68 4.05 -1.65
C VAL A 75 7.91 4.02 -3.15
N GLN A 76 7.91 2.83 -3.73
CA GLN A 76 8.05 2.66 -5.15
C GLN A 76 6.67 2.48 -5.76
N ILE A 77 6.33 3.30 -6.73
CA ILE A 77 5.00 3.26 -7.33
C ILE A 77 5.08 2.53 -8.65
N ARG A 78 4.16 1.59 -8.84
CA ARG A 78 4.06 0.82 -10.07
C ARG A 78 2.64 0.87 -10.58
N THR A 79 2.50 0.80 -11.87
CA THR A 79 1.19 0.74 -12.52
C THR A 79 1.00 -0.67 -13.09
N ILE A 80 -0.15 -1.26 -12.79
CA ILE A 80 -0.50 -2.57 -13.32
C ILE A 80 -1.46 -2.35 -14.47
N GLU A 81 -1.07 -2.80 -15.64
CA GLU A 81 -1.93 -2.69 -16.80
C GLU A 81 -2.72 -3.96 -17.00
N LYS A 82 -3.95 -3.78 -17.35
CA LYS A 82 -4.86 -4.90 -17.56
C LYS A 82 -5.10 -5.11 -19.04
#